data_88d54d18e2f8b9f716d2321f92f079e9
#
_entry.id   88d54d18e2f8b9f716d2321f92f079e9
#
_cell.length_a   1.000
_cell.length_b   1.000
_cell.length_c   1.000
_cell.angle_alpha   90.00
_cell.angle_beta   90.00
_cell.angle_gamma   90.00
#
_symmetry.space_group_name_H-M   'P 1'
#
loop_
_entity.id
_entity.type
_entity.pdbx_description
1 polymer ?
#
loop_
_entity_poly.entity_id
_entity_poly.type
_entity_poly.pdbx_seq_one_letter_code
_entity_poly.pdbx_strand_id
1 'polypeptide(L)'
;MSVVPQISREALLAQLRDAVGAAHVLTDDQATRRFRKGHRTGEGPVLAVVRPGTLLEQWKVLQAAVAAGRIVIMQAANTGLTGGSTPDGANYDREIVLVNTLRITGVQVIAGGDQVVCLPGATLDKLEQTLAPLGREPHSVIGSSCIGASVPGGICNNSGGALVRRGPAYTELALYARVKDDGTLELVNHLGIALGDTP
;
A
#
# COMPACT_ATOMS: atom_id res chain seq x y z
N MET A 1 -4.28 28.49 18.25
CA MET A 1 -4.23 27.45 17.19
C MET A 1 -3.30 27.95 16.11
N SER A 2 -2.08 27.42 16.02
CA SER A 2 -1.15 27.76 14.94
C SER A 2 -1.72 27.20 13.62
N VAL A 3 -2.03 28.07 12.68
CA VAL A 3 -2.35 27.68 11.31
C VAL A 3 -1.07 27.18 10.68
N VAL A 4 -0.89 25.84 10.62
CA VAL A 4 0.16 25.25 9.82
C VAL A 4 -0.11 25.67 8.37
N PRO A 5 0.84 26.34 7.66
CA PRO A 5 0.61 26.74 6.27
C PRO A 5 0.28 25.48 5.46
N GLN A 6 -0.92 25.43 4.89
CA GLN A 6 -1.30 24.33 4.02
C GLN A 6 -0.43 24.36 2.77
N ILE A 7 0.30 23.27 2.54
CA ILE A 7 1.07 23.08 1.31
C ILE A 7 0.10 23.15 0.12
N SER A 8 0.39 24.00 -0.87
CA SER A 8 -0.49 24.13 -2.05
C SER A 8 -0.52 22.81 -2.85
N ARG A 9 -1.59 22.65 -3.64
CA ARG A 9 -1.77 21.50 -4.53
C ARG A 9 -0.57 21.31 -5.47
N GLU A 10 -0.12 22.41 -6.07
CA GLU A 10 0.99 22.42 -7.02
C GLU A 10 2.31 22.04 -6.36
N ALA A 11 2.57 22.58 -5.15
CA ALA A 11 3.76 22.26 -4.37
C ALA A 11 3.78 20.79 -3.97
N LEU A 12 2.64 20.24 -3.51
CA LEU A 12 2.53 18.81 -3.20
C LEU A 12 2.79 17.95 -4.44
N LEU A 13 2.17 18.28 -5.58
CA LEU A 13 2.38 17.51 -6.82
C LEU A 13 3.83 17.55 -7.28
N ALA A 14 4.53 18.67 -7.08
CA ALA A 14 5.96 18.77 -7.34
C ALA A 14 6.77 17.83 -6.43
N GLN A 15 6.54 17.87 -5.12
CA GLN A 15 7.20 16.96 -4.16
C GLN A 15 6.96 15.49 -4.48
N LEU A 16 5.72 15.13 -4.85
CA LEU A 16 5.40 13.75 -5.24
C LEU A 16 6.15 13.31 -6.50
N ARG A 17 6.28 14.20 -7.50
CA ARG A 17 7.06 13.93 -8.72
C ARG A 17 8.55 13.81 -8.44
N ASP A 18 9.07 14.61 -7.54
CA ASP A 18 10.47 14.52 -7.12
C ASP A 18 10.75 13.20 -6.37
N ALA A 19 9.78 12.71 -5.59
CA ALA A 19 9.91 11.46 -4.83
C ALA A 19 9.91 10.21 -5.71
N VAL A 20 9.04 10.13 -6.73
CA VAL A 20 8.81 8.89 -7.49
C VAL A 20 9.07 9.01 -9.01
N GLY A 21 9.40 10.19 -9.49
CA GLY A 21 9.47 10.53 -10.91
C GLY A 21 8.10 10.89 -11.50
N ALA A 22 8.11 11.85 -12.44
CA ALA A 22 6.88 12.44 -13.01
C ALA A 22 5.96 11.40 -13.67
N ALA A 23 6.51 10.39 -14.34
CA ALA A 23 5.75 9.31 -14.99
C ALA A 23 4.95 8.43 -14.02
N HIS A 24 5.21 8.54 -12.70
CA HIS A 24 4.58 7.75 -11.66
C HIS A 24 3.62 8.55 -10.77
N VAL A 25 3.34 9.81 -11.14
CA VAL A 25 2.31 10.65 -10.53
C VAL A 25 1.24 10.93 -11.58
N LEU A 26 0.13 10.23 -11.48
CA LEU A 26 -0.98 10.35 -12.43
C LEU A 26 -2.02 11.32 -11.87
N THR A 27 -2.38 12.33 -12.64
CA THR A 27 -3.37 13.36 -12.27
C THR A 27 -4.50 13.50 -13.29
N ASP A 28 -4.33 12.91 -14.45
CA ASP A 28 -5.32 12.89 -15.52
C ASP A 28 -6.47 11.92 -15.18
N ASP A 29 -7.70 12.29 -15.52
CA ASP A 29 -8.92 11.52 -15.18
C ASP A 29 -8.89 10.12 -15.83
N GLN A 30 -8.47 10.02 -17.08
CA GLN A 30 -8.40 8.76 -17.81
C GLN A 30 -7.30 7.84 -17.22
N ALA A 31 -6.13 8.40 -16.91
CA ALA A 31 -5.01 7.67 -16.35
C ALA A 31 -5.29 7.14 -14.93
N THR A 32 -6.05 7.90 -14.13
CA THR A 32 -6.40 7.54 -12.75
C THR A 32 -7.60 6.60 -12.65
N ARG A 33 -8.45 6.52 -13.65
CA ARG A 33 -9.75 5.84 -13.61
C ARG A 33 -9.68 4.41 -13.07
N ARG A 34 -8.74 3.59 -13.57
CA ARG A 34 -8.61 2.18 -13.13
C ARG A 34 -8.20 2.02 -11.67
N PHE A 35 -7.61 3.04 -11.07
CA PHE A 35 -7.16 3.02 -9.67
C PHE A 35 -8.24 3.51 -8.71
N ARG A 36 -9.04 4.49 -9.14
CA ARG A 36 -10.07 5.12 -8.31
C ARG A 36 -11.43 4.45 -8.38
N LYS A 37 -11.54 3.34 -9.10
CA LYS A 37 -12.73 2.50 -9.19
C LYS A 37 -12.45 1.13 -8.58
N GLY A 38 -13.24 0.73 -7.60
CA GLY A 38 -13.13 -0.56 -6.93
C GLY A 38 -13.63 -1.73 -7.79
N HIS A 39 -13.29 -2.93 -7.38
CA HIS A 39 -13.71 -4.16 -8.09
C HIS A 39 -15.23 -4.34 -8.05
N ARG A 40 -15.86 -4.09 -6.91
CA ARG A 40 -17.34 -4.15 -6.72
C ARG A 40 -17.94 -2.83 -6.29
N THR A 41 -17.27 -2.15 -5.38
CA THR A 41 -17.76 -0.95 -4.72
C THR A 41 -16.67 0.09 -4.63
N GLY A 42 -17.06 1.33 -4.49
CA GLY A 42 -16.17 2.48 -4.37
C GLY A 42 -15.74 3.02 -5.73
N GLU A 43 -16.05 4.27 -5.95
CA GLU A 43 -15.52 5.10 -7.04
C GLU A 43 -15.58 6.56 -6.58
N GLY A 44 -14.53 7.33 -6.83
CA GLY A 44 -14.52 8.74 -6.47
C GLY A 44 -13.30 9.47 -6.99
N PRO A 45 -13.26 10.81 -6.89
CA PRO A 45 -12.14 11.61 -7.33
C PRO A 45 -10.91 11.41 -6.45
N VAL A 46 -9.74 11.58 -7.05
CA VAL A 46 -8.44 11.65 -6.36
C VAL A 46 -7.65 12.85 -6.88
N LEU A 47 -6.82 13.45 -6.02
CA LEU A 47 -5.86 14.47 -6.43
C LEU A 47 -4.82 13.86 -7.37
N ALA A 48 -4.29 12.72 -6.98
CA ALA A 48 -3.28 11.99 -7.73
C ALA A 48 -3.28 10.50 -7.36
N VAL A 49 -2.84 9.68 -8.31
CA VAL A 49 -2.38 8.32 -8.06
C VAL A 49 -0.87 8.32 -8.13
N VAL A 50 -0.21 7.94 -7.03
CA VAL A 50 1.25 7.92 -6.92
C VAL A 50 1.72 6.47 -6.86
N ARG A 51 2.73 6.12 -7.63
CA ARG A 51 3.20 4.76 -7.83
C ARG A 51 4.69 4.62 -7.44
N PRO A 52 5.02 4.57 -6.14
CA PRO A 52 6.39 4.38 -5.69
C PRO A 52 6.95 3.03 -6.17
N GLY A 53 8.24 2.97 -6.44
CA GLY A 53 8.96 1.76 -6.86
C GLY A 53 9.86 1.18 -5.76
N THR A 54 10.07 1.93 -4.67
CA THR A 54 10.87 1.51 -3.51
C THR A 54 10.17 1.89 -2.20
N LEU A 55 10.59 1.26 -1.09
CA LEU A 55 10.10 1.63 0.25
C LEU A 55 10.46 3.07 0.62
N LEU A 56 11.64 3.54 0.20
CA LEU A 56 12.05 4.92 0.43
C LEU A 56 11.18 5.92 -0.32
N GLU A 57 10.87 5.65 -1.59
CA GLU A 57 9.93 6.46 -2.36
C GLU A 57 8.54 6.48 -1.71
N GLN A 58 8.04 5.31 -1.26
CA GLN A 58 6.77 5.22 -0.55
C GLN A 58 6.77 6.05 0.73
N TRP A 59 7.85 6.01 1.50
CA TRP A 59 8.01 6.80 2.72
C TRP A 59 7.96 8.30 2.44
N LYS A 60 8.71 8.79 1.44
CA LYS A 60 8.69 10.20 1.02
C LYS A 60 7.29 10.66 0.56
N VAL A 61 6.58 9.80 -0.18
CA VAL A 61 5.19 10.07 -0.60
C VAL A 61 4.26 10.21 0.59
N LEU A 62 4.36 9.32 1.57
CA LEU A 62 3.56 9.38 2.79
C LEU A 62 3.86 10.64 3.60
N GLN A 63 5.15 10.98 3.77
CA GLN A 63 5.56 12.21 4.45
C GLN A 63 4.96 13.45 3.77
N ALA A 64 5.08 13.56 2.45
CA ALA A 64 4.54 14.70 1.70
C ALA A 64 3.01 14.81 1.80
N ALA A 65 2.30 13.69 1.66
CA ALA A 65 0.85 13.66 1.70
C ALA A 65 0.30 13.99 3.10
N VAL A 66 0.92 13.44 4.16
CA VAL A 66 0.53 13.68 5.55
C VAL A 66 0.85 15.13 5.95
N ALA A 67 2.04 15.64 5.62
CA ALA A 67 2.40 17.04 5.89
C ALA A 67 1.50 18.05 5.16
N ALA A 68 0.98 17.68 3.97
CA ALA A 68 -0.01 18.48 3.25
C ALA A 68 -1.45 18.29 3.76
N GLY A 69 -1.67 17.49 4.80
CA GLY A 69 -3.00 17.21 5.37
C GLY A 69 -3.94 16.47 4.41
N ARG A 70 -3.39 15.68 3.47
CA ARG A 70 -4.22 14.93 2.51
C ARG A 70 -4.66 13.58 3.07
N ILE A 71 -5.80 13.08 2.56
CA ILE A 71 -6.22 11.72 2.82
C ILE A 71 -5.32 10.78 2.00
N VAL A 72 -4.80 9.74 2.64
CA VAL A 72 -4.02 8.71 1.97
C VAL A 72 -4.83 7.43 1.87
N ILE A 73 -5.01 6.91 0.65
CA ILE A 73 -5.56 5.59 0.41
C ILE A 73 -4.46 4.68 -0.14
N MET A 74 -4.14 3.62 0.60
CA MET A 74 -3.18 2.62 0.14
C MET A 74 -3.87 1.59 -0.75
N GLN A 75 -3.23 1.24 -1.86
CA GLN A 75 -3.76 0.28 -2.82
C GLN A 75 -2.65 -0.61 -3.37
N ALA A 76 -2.94 -1.90 -3.51
CA ALA A 76 -2.12 -2.81 -4.32
C ALA A 76 -2.89 -3.18 -5.61
N ALA A 77 -3.32 -4.43 -5.78
CA ALA A 77 -4.00 -4.91 -6.98
C ALA A 77 -5.47 -4.47 -7.11
N ASN A 78 -6.02 -3.81 -6.10
CA ASN A 78 -7.41 -3.34 -6.08
C ASN A 78 -8.46 -4.47 -6.28
N THR A 79 -8.17 -5.66 -5.76
CA THR A 79 -9.03 -6.85 -5.87
C THR A 79 -9.97 -7.03 -4.67
N GLY A 80 -9.85 -6.16 -3.66
CA GLY A 80 -10.65 -6.21 -2.45
C GLY A 80 -12.14 -5.98 -2.71
N LEU A 81 -12.99 -6.67 -1.94
CA LEU A 81 -14.45 -6.61 -2.09
C LEU A 81 -15.11 -5.63 -1.11
N THR A 82 -14.33 -5.08 -0.18
CA THR A 82 -14.80 -4.23 0.93
C THR A 82 -14.71 -2.72 0.63
N GLY A 83 -14.14 -2.34 -0.52
CA GLY A 83 -13.99 -0.94 -0.91
C GLY A 83 -12.87 -0.16 -0.23
N GLY A 84 -12.08 -0.77 0.68
CA GLY A 84 -11.06 -0.08 1.46
C GLY A 84 -9.84 0.46 0.68
N SER A 85 -9.70 0.12 -0.60
CA SER A 85 -8.58 0.53 -1.46
C SER A 85 -8.95 1.59 -2.51
N THR A 86 -10.15 2.15 -2.44
CA THR A 86 -10.65 3.18 -3.37
C THR A 86 -11.45 4.23 -2.64
N PRO A 87 -11.61 5.45 -3.18
CA PRO A 87 -12.59 6.39 -2.68
C PRO A 87 -14.01 5.81 -2.76
N ASP A 88 -14.91 6.31 -1.92
CA ASP A 88 -16.34 6.03 -1.97
C ASP A 88 -17.12 7.35 -2.09
N GLY A 89 -17.43 7.74 -3.32
CA GLY A 89 -18.05 9.02 -3.63
C GLY A 89 -17.08 10.21 -3.55
N ALA A 90 -17.65 11.41 -3.49
CA ALA A 90 -16.92 12.69 -3.51
C ALA A 90 -17.00 13.48 -2.20
N ASN A 91 -17.64 12.95 -1.16
CA ASN A 91 -17.97 13.70 0.07
C ASN A 91 -16.84 13.65 1.13
N TYR A 92 -15.60 13.76 0.68
CA TYR A 92 -14.46 13.86 1.57
C TYR A 92 -14.16 15.32 1.91
N ASP A 93 -13.73 15.58 3.14
CA ASP A 93 -13.36 16.91 3.63
C ASP A 93 -12.02 17.41 3.06
N ARG A 94 -11.25 16.53 2.47
CA ARG A 94 -9.90 16.79 1.93
C ARG A 94 -9.67 15.99 0.65
N GLU A 95 -8.70 16.45 -0.16
CA GLU A 95 -8.29 15.74 -1.36
C GLU A 95 -7.54 14.44 -1.01
N ILE A 96 -7.67 13.45 -1.88
CA ILE A 96 -7.12 12.10 -1.71
C ILE A 96 -5.85 11.93 -2.55
N VAL A 97 -4.79 11.45 -1.94
CA VAL A 97 -3.62 10.87 -2.62
C VAL A 97 -3.74 9.34 -2.52
N LEU A 98 -3.94 8.68 -3.66
CA LEU A 98 -3.97 7.24 -3.74
C LEU A 98 -2.56 6.72 -4.01
N VAL A 99 -2.03 5.87 -3.11
CA VAL A 99 -0.68 5.32 -3.21
C VAL A 99 -0.76 3.86 -3.65
N ASN A 100 -0.36 3.59 -4.90
CA ASN A 100 -0.39 2.24 -5.45
C ASN A 100 0.97 1.57 -5.34
N THR A 101 1.04 0.46 -4.60
CA THR A 101 2.27 -0.21 -4.19
C THR A 101 2.77 -1.30 -5.14
N LEU A 102 2.06 -1.59 -6.23
CA LEU A 102 2.37 -2.72 -7.11
C LEU A 102 3.77 -2.70 -7.72
N ARG A 103 4.46 -1.57 -7.75
CA ARG A 103 5.85 -1.47 -8.23
C ARG A 103 6.88 -1.90 -7.18
N ILE A 104 6.51 -1.97 -5.90
CA ILE A 104 7.42 -2.37 -4.82
C ILE A 104 7.31 -3.88 -4.65
N THR A 105 7.87 -4.63 -5.59
CA THR A 105 7.79 -6.10 -5.62
C THR A 105 8.98 -6.73 -4.92
N GLY A 106 8.77 -7.91 -4.34
CA GLY A 106 9.83 -8.74 -3.76
C GLY A 106 9.29 -9.74 -2.75
N VAL A 107 9.78 -10.96 -2.85
CA VAL A 107 9.58 -12.03 -1.86
C VAL A 107 10.95 -12.59 -1.54
N GLN A 108 11.37 -12.53 -0.29
CA GLN A 108 12.65 -13.05 0.17
C GLN A 108 12.44 -14.13 1.23
N VAL A 109 12.95 -15.31 0.96
CA VAL A 109 12.95 -16.42 1.92
C VAL A 109 14.06 -16.19 2.94
N ILE A 110 13.72 -16.32 4.21
CA ILE A 110 14.64 -16.17 5.35
C ILE A 110 14.46 -17.35 6.34
N ALA A 111 15.27 -17.37 7.39
CA ALA A 111 15.20 -18.39 8.45
C ALA A 111 15.17 -19.84 7.92
N GLY A 112 15.98 -20.13 6.90
CA GLY A 112 16.05 -21.49 6.32
C GLY A 112 14.75 -21.94 5.63
N GLY A 113 13.89 -21.04 5.27
CA GLY A 113 12.59 -21.33 4.63
C GLY A 113 11.38 -21.28 5.55
N ASP A 114 11.58 -20.99 6.83
CA ASP A 114 10.47 -20.92 7.80
C ASP A 114 9.72 -19.58 7.74
N GLN A 115 10.34 -18.54 7.20
CA GLN A 115 9.76 -17.21 7.08
C GLN A 115 10.03 -16.61 5.69
N VAL A 116 9.18 -15.66 5.32
CA VAL A 116 9.34 -14.84 4.12
C VAL A 116 9.14 -13.36 4.45
N VAL A 117 9.94 -12.51 3.82
CA VAL A 117 9.69 -11.07 3.77
C VAL A 117 9.01 -10.75 2.46
N CYS A 118 7.82 -10.16 2.52
CA CYS A 118 7.04 -9.73 1.36
C CYS A 118 6.99 -8.21 1.32
N LEU A 119 7.44 -7.60 0.21
CA LEU A 119 7.31 -6.17 -0.01
C LEU A 119 5.86 -5.78 -0.38
N PRO A 120 5.46 -4.51 -0.26
CA PRO A 120 4.07 -4.06 -0.37
C PRO A 120 3.30 -4.49 -1.64
N GLY A 121 3.99 -4.65 -2.76
CA GLY A 121 3.43 -5.12 -4.03
C GLY A 121 3.67 -6.60 -4.33
N ALA A 122 4.25 -7.37 -3.39
CA ALA A 122 4.46 -8.81 -3.58
C ALA A 122 3.13 -9.55 -3.76
N THR A 123 2.99 -10.28 -4.85
CA THR A 123 1.76 -11.03 -5.15
C THR A 123 1.75 -12.40 -4.49
N LEU A 124 0.55 -12.92 -4.22
CA LEU A 124 0.36 -14.29 -3.72
C LEU A 124 0.88 -15.33 -4.73
N ASP A 125 0.65 -15.11 -6.04
CA ASP A 125 1.19 -15.96 -7.09
C ASP A 125 2.72 -16.04 -7.02
N LYS A 126 3.41 -14.90 -6.86
CA LYS A 126 4.87 -14.90 -6.70
C LYS A 126 5.32 -15.59 -5.42
N LEU A 127 4.57 -15.46 -4.33
CA LEU A 127 4.85 -16.18 -3.09
C LEU A 127 4.72 -17.69 -3.27
N GLU A 128 3.64 -18.17 -3.90
CA GLU A 128 3.43 -19.59 -4.21
C GLU A 128 4.59 -20.15 -5.06
N GLN A 129 4.95 -19.45 -6.14
CA GLN A 129 6.08 -19.84 -7.00
C GLN A 129 7.42 -19.88 -6.24
N THR A 130 7.60 -19.01 -5.26
CA THR A 130 8.83 -18.94 -4.46
C THR A 130 8.89 -20.08 -3.44
N LEU A 131 7.77 -20.50 -2.88
CA LEU A 131 7.67 -21.53 -1.84
C LEU A 131 7.60 -22.96 -2.42
N ALA A 132 7.04 -23.15 -3.60
CA ALA A 132 6.84 -24.46 -4.21
C ALA A 132 8.14 -25.31 -4.29
N PRO A 133 9.30 -24.78 -4.71
CA PRO A 133 10.56 -25.55 -4.73
C PRO A 133 11.04 -26.00 -3.34
N LEU A 134 10.53 -25.37 -2.27
CA LEU A 134 10.84 -25.72 -0.88
C LEU A 134 9.82 -26.71 -0.28
N GLY A 135 8.85 -27.18 -1.09
CA GLY A 135 7.77 -28.03 -0.62
C GLY A 135 6.83 -27.32 0.36
N ARG A 136 6.73 -26.00 0.28
CA ARG A 136 5.92 -25.14 1.15
C ARG A 136 4.86 -24.40 0.36
N GLU A 137 3.84 -23.93 1.05
CA GLU A 137 2.74 -23.14 0.49
C GLU A 137 2.41 -21.93 1.38
N PRO A 138 1.77 -20.88 0.86
CA PRO A 138 1.30 -19.76 1.66
C PRO A 138 0.31 -20.20 2.74
N HIS A 139 0.30 -19.47 3.87
CA HIS A 139 -0.69 -19.70 4.93
C HIS A 139 -2.14 -19.56 4.41
N SER A 140 -2.38 -18.58 3.59
CA SER A 140 -3.71 -18.26 3.05
C SER A 140 -3.67 -18.19 1.53
N VAL A 141 -4.63 -18.86 0.88
CA VAL A 141 -4.89 -18.78 -0.55
C VAL A 141 -6.25 -18.15 -0.75
N ILE A 142 -6.30 -17.04 -1.45
CA ILE A 142 -7.54 -16.31 -1.76
C ILE A 142 -7.83 -16.38 -3.26
N GLY A 143 -9.12 -16.35 -3.63
CA GLY A 143 -9.55 -16.51 -5.01
C GLY A 143 -9.02 -15.47 -5.99
N SER A 144 -8.53 -14.34 -5.50
CA SER A 144 -7.92 -13.27 -6.31
C SER A 144 -6.41 -13.44 -6.55
N SER A 145 -5.78 -14.54 -6.10
CA SER A 145 -4.36 -14.82 -6.34
C SER A 145 -4.04 -14.80 -7.83
N CYS A 146 -4.87 -15.43 -8.67
CA CYS A 146 -4.70 -15.48 -10.12
C CYS A 146 -4.83 -14.13 -10.85
N ILE A 147 -5.37 -13.11 -10.19
CA ILE A 147 -5.52 -11.75 -10.75
C ILE A 147 -4.63 -10.72 -10.06
N GLY A 148 -3.60 -11.18 -9.34
CA GLY A 148 -2.53 -10.36 -8.81
C GLY A 148 -2.74 -9.83 -7.40
N ALA A 149 -3.62 -10.42 -6.59
CA ALA A 149 -3.76 -10.05 -5.19
C ALA A 149 -2.40 -10.07 -4.47
N SER A 150 -2.11 -9.04 -3.70
CA SER A 150 -0.85 -8.93 -2.95
C SER A 150 -0.94 -9.58 -1.58
N VAL A 151 0.19 -10.10 -1.10
CA VAL A 151 0.33 -10.65 0.25
C VAL A 151 0.01 -9.60 1.31
N PRO A 152 0.65 -8.40 1.30
CA PRO A 152 0.33 -7.36 2.28
C PRO A 152 -1.11 -6.86 2.18
N GLY A 153 -1.68 -6.77 0.97
CA GLY A 153 -3.09 -6.41 0.79
C GLY A 153 -4.04 -7.43 1.43
N GLY A 154 -3.73 -8.73 1.31
CA GLY A 154 -4.47 -9.80 1.97
C GLY A 154 -4.42 -9.69 3.50
N ILE A 155 -3.26 -9.39 4.06
CA ILE A 155 -3.05 -9.19 5.51
C ILE A 155 -3.81 -7.95 5.98
N CYS A 156 -3.63 -6.81 5.33
CA CYS A 156 -4.30 -5.56 5.71
C CYS A 156 -5.84 -5.64 5.63
N ASN A 157 -6.37 -6.48 4.73
CA ASN A 157 -7.81 -6.70 4.59
C ASN A 157 -8.31 -7.92 5.38
N ASN A 158 -7.47 -8.56 6.18
CA ASN A 158 -7.80 -9.77 6.95
C ASN A 158 -8.45 -10.87 6.07
N SER A 159 -7.88 -11.11 4.90
CA SER A 159 -8.47 -11.99 3.87
C SER A 159 -8.37 -13.46 4.29
N GLY A 160 -9.51 -14.16 4.41
CA GLY A 160 -9.57 -15.56 4.86
C GLY A 160 -9.44 -16.58 3.72
N GLY A 161 -10.05 -16.31 2.57
CA GLY A 161 -10.05 -17.21 1.41
C GLY A 161 -10.75 -18.55 1.65
N ALA A 162 -10.41 -19.54 0.80
CA ALA A 162 -11.02 -20.86 0.82
C ALA A 162 -10.50 -21.77 1.95
N LEU A 163 -9.34 -21.47 2.52
CA LEU A 163 -8.72 -22.29 3.58
C LEU A 163 -9.20 -21.88 4.97
N VAL A 164 -10.52 -21.98 5.20
CA VAL A 164 -11.20 -21.50 6.41
C VAL A 164 -10.58 -22.04 7.71
N ARG A 165 -10.08 -23.28 7.70
CA ARG A 165 -9.46 -23.89 8.88
C ARG A 165 -8.10 -23.28 9.24
N ARG A 166 -7.43 -22.63 8.29
CA ARG A 166 -6.16 -21.93 8.53
C ARG A 166 -6.37 -20.50 9.05
N GLY A 167 -7.59 -20.01 8.97
CA GLY A 167 -7.93 -18.65 9.33
C GLY A 167 -7.50 -17.62 8.28
N PRO A 168 -7.69 -16.34 8.58
CA PRO A 168 -7.31 -15.24 7.68
C PRO A 168 -5.80 -15.05 7.60
N ALA A 169 -5.34 -14.34 6.55
CA ALA A 169 -3.96 -13.89 6.45
C ALA A 169 -3.62 -12.96 7.61
N TYR A 170 -2.59 -13.32 8.38
CA TYR A 170 -2.21 -12.58 9.58
C TYR A 170 -0.70 -12.63 9.80
N THR A 171 -0.14 -11.56 10.34
CA THR A 171 1.21 -11.51 10.89
C THR A 171 1.34 -10.37 11.90
N GLU A 172 2.10 -10.59 12.95
CA GLU A 172 2.55 -9.54 13.89
C GLU A 172 3.85 -8.88 13.41
N LEU A 173 4.59 -9.54 12.51
CA LEU A 173 5.87 -9.07 12.00
C LEU A 173 5.62 -8.13 10.82
N ALA A 174 5.65 -6.83 11.07
CA ALA A 174 5.38 -5.82 10.06
C ALA A 174 6.24 -4.57 10.24
N LEU A 175 6.50 -3.91 9.11
CA LEU A 175 6.97 -2.53 9.06
C LEU A 175 5.83 -1.68 8.51
N TYR A 176 5.40 -0.65 9.23
CA TYR A 176 4.31 0.21 8.79
C TYR A 176 4.49 1.66 9.24
N ALA A 177 3.82 2.56 8.52
CA ALA A 177 3.74 3.97 8.87
C ALA A 177 2.49 4.22 9.73
N ARG A 178 2.63 5.06 10.75
CA ARG A 178 1.54 5.52 11.61
C ARG A 178 1.54 7.04 11.69
N VAL A 179 0.36 7.64 11.55
CA VAL A 179 0.15 9.05 11.85
C VAL A 179 -0.13 9.17 13.34
N LYS A 180 0.67 9.97 14.04
CA LYS A 180 0.49 10.25 15.48
C LYS A 180 -0.58 11.31 15.72
N ASP A 181 -1.00 11.47 16.97
CA ASP A 181 -2.00 12.45 17.36
C ASP A 181 -1.60 13.90 17.06
N ASP A 182 -0.29 14.19 17.02
CA ASP A 182 0.27 15.48 16.64
C ASP A 182 0.31 15.70 15.11
N GLY A 183 -0.16 14.74 14.32
CA GLY A 183 -0.17 14.79 12.86
C GLY A 183 1.16 14.42 12.20
N THR A 184 2.18 14.04 12.97
CA THR A 184 3.45 13.58 12.41
C THR A 184 3.42 12.11 12.02
N LEU A 185 4.24 11.74 11.04
CA LEU A 185 4.38 10.36 10.57
C LEU A 185 5.55 9.68 11.29
N GLU A 186 5.33 8.47 11.78
CA GLU A 186 6.39 7.62 12.32
C GLU A 186 6.44 6.28 11.60
N LEU A 187 7.63 5.67 11.58
CA LEU A 187 7.86 4.32 11.08
C LEU A 187 7.87 3.36 12.26
N VAL A 188 6.94 2.41 12.28
CA VAL A 188 6.83 1.39 13.33
C VAL A 188 7.44 0.09 12.83
N ASN A 189 8.46 -0.40 13.54
CA ASN A 189 9.20 -1.61 13.18
C ASN A 189 8.89 -2.75 14.15
N HIS A 190 8.11 -3.71 13.72
CA HIS A 190 7.84 -4.97 14.42
C HIS A 190 8.49 -6.17 13.72
N LEU A 191 9.45 -5.96 12.82
CA LEU A 191 10.12 -7.06 12.09
C LEU A 191 11.14 -7.83 12.95
N GLY A 192 11.49 -7.32 14.11
CA GLY A 192 12.55 -7.89 14.95
C GLY A 192 13.98 -7.68 14.40
N ILE A 193 14.15 -6.82 13.39
CA ILE A 193 15.44 -6.42 12.82
C ILE A 193 15.69 -4.94 13.04
N ALA A 194 16.94 -4.58 13.28
CA ALA A 194 17.33 -3.18 13.34
C ALA A 194 17.24 -2.56 11.94
N LEU A 195 16.51 -1.47 11.82
CA LEU A 195 16.59 -0.57 10.68
C LEU A 195 17.66 0.48 11.02
N GLY A 196 18.45 0.90 10.04
CA GLY A 196 19.31 2.05 10.20
C GLY A 196 18.50 3.34 10.49
N ASP A 197 19.17 4.49 10.47
CA ASP A 197 18.49 5.77 10.68
C ASP A 197 17.34 5.94 9.68
N THR A 198 16.20 6.38 10.17
CA THR A 198 15.02 6.65 9.32
C THR A 198 15.33 7.87 8.44
N PRO A 199 15.21 7.77 7.12
CA PRO A 199 15.53 8.85 6.19
C PRO A 199 14.55 10.02 6.27
#